data_8c3737d6524df336a299fcadbe02b761
#
_entry.id   8c3737d6524df336a299fcadbe02b761
#
_cell.length_a   1.000
_cell.length_b   1.000
_cell.length_c   1.000
_cell.angle_alpha   90.00
_cell.angle_beta   90.00
_cell.angle_gamma   90.00
#
_symmetry.space_group_name_H-M   'P 1'
#
loop_
_entity.id
_entity.type
_entity.pdbx_description
1 polymer ?
#
loop_
_entity_poly.entity_id
_entity_poly.type
_entity_poly.pdbx_seq_one_letter_code
_entity_poly.pdbx_strand_id
1 'polypeptide(L)'
;RELHVMQFQSFWNSGWIYNVSEDDPNAWVQPSSEMYSYLHGKTLHNLKPDTIMDDELLPPQEFLDLQVLWYLYQFSPDYVLGEYDANHRDEGLIDLFMQNGNYTHADLMYVLDAQHEHMGNVLPMYSELGASGQVELTTTPYYHPIMPLLMMPGWQMEDGIRVTKQPWPDDVQNHLTTGMDLFEEEMGFRPVGMWPSEEAVSPAMVQPVTDVGIEWMVTDEEILMKSTDMNGNNVDITNAANLATPWIATGEDGG
;
A
#
# COMPACT_ATOMS: atom_id res chain seq x y z
N ARG A 1 -9.44 3.54 -20.78
CA ARG A 1 -9.49 2.29 -21.57
C ARG A 1 -8.14 1.56 -21.57
N GLU A 2 -7.07 2.18 -22.02
CA GLU A 2 -5.72 1.60 -22.01
C GLU A 2 -5.27 1.19 -20.60
N LEU A 3 -5.47 2.04 -19.62
CA LEU A 3 -5.07 1.80 -18.24
C LEU A 3 -5.76 0.54 -17.67
N HIS A 4 -7.05 0.38 -17.90
CA HIS A 4 -7.80 -0.79 -17.43
C HIS A 4 -7.29 -2.09 -18.04
N VAL A 5 -7.03 -2.09 -19.34
CA VAL A 5 -6.50 -3.29 -20.02
C VAL A 5 -5.11 -3.65 -19.51
N MET A 6 -4.22 -2.67 -19.33
CA MET A 6 -2.87 -2.89 -18.79
C MET A 6 -2.91 -3.39 -17.33
N GLN A 7 -3.78 -2.81 -16.51
CA GLN A 7 -3.95 -3.23 -15.12
C GLN A 7 -4.52 -4.64 -15.04
N PHE A 8 -5.54 -4.95 -15.83
CA PHE A 8 -6.11 -6.29 -15.89
C PHE A 8 -5.07 -7.32 -16.35
N GLN A 9 -4.26 -7.01 -17.35
CA GLN A 9 -3.20 -7.87 -17.83
C GLN A 9 -2.12 -8.12 -16.78
N SER A 10 -1.75 -7.10 -16.01
CA SER A 10 -0.81 -7.23 -14.89
C SER A 10 -1.37 -8.11 -13.78
N PHE A 11 -2.60 -7.89 -13.41
CA PHE A 11 -3.32 -8.65 -12.39
C PHE A 11 -3.48 -10.12 -12.80
N TRP A 12 -3.85 -10.37 -14.05
CA TRP A 12 -3.97 -11.69 -14.63
C TRP A 12 -2.66 -12.49 -14.60
N ASN A 13 -1.56 -11.84 -14.96
CA ASN A 13 -0.24 -12.46 -14.96
C ASN A 13 0.26 -12.79 -13.53
N SER A 14 -0.29 -12.15 -12.50
CA SER A 14 0.04 -12.44 -11.10
C SER A 14 -0.64 -13.69 -10.52
N GLY A 15 -1.62 -14.27 -11.23
CA GLY A 15 -2.34 -15.49 -10.80
C GLY A 15 -3.33 -15.29 -9.65
N TRP A 16 -3.71 -14.05 -9.35
CA TRP A 16 -4.61 -13.68 -8.24
C TRP A 16 -6.10 -13.67 -8.62
N ILE A 17 -6.50 -14.40 -9.64
CA ILE A 17 -7.89 -14.45 -10.07
C ILE A 17 -8.55 -15.68 -9.47
N TYR A 18 -9.56 -15.46 -8.63
CA TYR A 18 -10.36 -16.49 -8.00
C TYR A 18 -11.76 -16.53 -8.60
N ASN A 19 -12.36 -17.72 -8.62
CA ASN A 19 -13.74 -17.92 -9.03
C ASN A 19 -14.48 -18.69 -7.95
N VAL A 20 -15.77 -18.43 -7.77
CA VAL A 20 -16.62 -19.16 -6.83
C VAL A 20 -16.90 -20.55 -7.42
N SER A 21 -16.75 -21.60 -6.63
CA SER A 21 -17.04 -22.96 -7.05
C SER A 21 -18.56 -23.18 -7.17
N GLU A 22 -18.99 -23.82 -8.27
CA GLU A 22 -20.40 -24.25 -8.40
C GLU A 22 -20.78 -25.34 -7.38
N ASP A 23 -19.81 -26.15 -6.96
CA ASP A 23 -20.02 -27.25 -6.00
C ASP A 23 -19.99 -26.78 -4.53
N ASP A 24 -19.30 -25.69 -4.24
CA ASP A 24 -19.25 -25.03 -2.94
C ASP A 24 -19.24 -23.51 -3.14
N PRO A 25 -20.38 -22.84 -2.98
CA PRO A 25 -20.50 -21.40 -3.19
C PRO A 25 -19.71 -20.59 -2.16
N ASN A 26 -19.16 -21.22 -1.11
CA ASN A 26 -18.28 -20.57 -0.14
C ASN A 26 -16.80 -20.85 -0.40
N ALA A 27 -16.47 -21.66 -1.41
CA ALA A 27 -15.08 -21.95 -1.79
C ALA A 27 -14.68 -21.13 -3.01
N TRP A 28 -13.68 -20.29 -2.83
CA TRP A 28 -13.01 -19.63 -3.93
C TRP A 28 -12.01 -20.59 -4.56
N VAL A 29 -12.17 -20.83 -5.84
CA VAL A 29 -11.23 -21.62 -6.63
C VAL A 29 -10.53 -20.72 -7.64
N GLN A 30 -9.35 -21.15 -8.08
CA GLN A 30 -8.71 -20.49 -9.23
C GLN A 30 -9.69 -20.46 -10.42
N PRO A 31 -9.65 -19.40 -11.25
CA PRO A 31 -10.59 -19.27 -12.37
C PRO A 31 -10.64 -20.55 -13.16
N SER A 32 -11.86 -20.97 -13.51
CA SER A 32 -12.04 -22.12 -14.37
C SER A 32 -11.21 -21.94 -15.64
N SER A 33 -10.69 -23.04 -16.17
CA SER A 33 -9.96 -23.02 -17.44
C SER A 33 -10.80 -22.41 -18.58
N GLU A 34 -12.11 -22.37 -18.44
CA GLU A 34 -13.04 -21.78 -19.40
C GLU A 34 -13.06 -20.26 -19.34
N MET A 35 -13.11 -19.67 -18.14
CA MET A 35 -13.01 -18.22 -17.97
C MET A 35 -11.61 -17.73 -18.36
N TYR A 36 -10.58 -18.49 -18.02
CA TYR A 36 -9.21 -18.25 -18.47
C TYR A 36 -9.14 -18.27 -20.00
N SER A 37 -9.73 -19.29 -20.63
CA SER A 37 -9.76 -19.44 -22.09
C SER A 37 -10.61 -18.38 -22.76
N TYR A 38 -11.71 -17.95 -22.14
CA TYR A 38 -12.58 -16.90 -22.67
C TYR A 38 -11.87 -15.54 -22.68
N LEU A 39 -11.29 -15.14 -21.57
CA LEU A 39 -10.55 -13.89 -21.46
C LEU A 39 -9.19 -13.95 -22.18
N HIS A 40 -8.49 -15.07 -22.10
CA HIS A 40 -7.19 -15.28 -22.74
C HIS A 40 -7.32 -15.49 -24.24
N GLY A 41 -8.32 -16.23 -24.70
CA GLY A 41 -8.54 -16.50 -26.13
C GLY A 41 -9.01 -15.28 -26.92
N LYS A 42 -9.80 -14.37 -26.29
CA LYS A 42 -10.33 -13.19 -26.95
C LYS A 42 -9.50 -11.93 -26.74
N THR A 43 -8.85 -11.77 -25.58
CA THR A 43 -8.25 -10.49 -25.19
C THR A 43 -6.72 -10.47 -25.24
N LEU A 44 -6.04 -11.51 -24.81
CA LEU A 44 -4.59 -11.43 -24.59
C LEU A 44 -3.74 -11.78 -25.82
N HIS A 45 -4.23 -12.67 -26.70
CA HIS A 45 -3.49 -13.01 -27.92
C HIS A 45 -3.58 -11.94 -29.02
N ASN A 46 -4.61 -11.10 -28.98
CA ASN A 46 -4.85 -10.06 -29.97
C ASN A 46 -4.58 -8.64 -29.46
N LEU A 47 -4.40 -8.46 -28.15
CA LEU A 47 -4.09 -7.18 -27.55
C LEU A 47 -2.57 -6.94 -27.51
N LYS A 48 -1.94 -6.79 -28.68
CA LYS A 48 -0.67 -6.06 -28.70
C LYS A 48 -0.96 -4.61 -28.30
N PRO A 49 -0.04 -3.94 -27.57
CA PRO A 49 -0.20 -2.52 -27.19
C PRO A 49 -0.66 -1.65 -28.34
N ASP A 50 -0.20 -1.93 -29.56
CA ASP A 50 -0.51 -1.19 -30.80
C ASP A 50 -1.93 -1.45 -31.36
N THR A 51 -2.59 -2.52 -30.91
CA THR A 51 -3.94 -2.91 -31.38
C THR A 51 -5.05 -2.59 -30.36
N ILE A 52 -4.70 -2.27 -29.12
CA ILE A 52 -5.66 -1.80 -28.09
C ILE A 52 -6.28 -0.46 -28.44
N MET A 53 -5.63 0.31 -29.31
CA MET A 53 -6.07 1.63 -29.77
C MET A 53 -7.12 1.55 -30.88
N ASP A 54 -7.36 0.39 -31.45
CA ASP A 54 -8.34 0.22 -32.52
C ASP A 54 -9.73 -0.06 -31.92
N ASP A 55 -10.65 0.90 -32.04
CA ASP A 55 -11.99 0.84 -31.48
C ASP A 55 -12.85 -0.34 -32.01
N GLU A 56 -12.38 -0.98 -33.08
CA GLU A 56 -13.05 -2.15 -33.68
C GLU A 56 -12.73 -3.50 -32.98
N LEU A 57 -11.74 -3.54 -32.06
CA LEU A 57 -11.23 -4.80 -31.51
C LEU A 57 -11.95 -5.31 -30.25
N LEU A 58 -12.62 -4.46 -29.50
CA LEU A 58 -13.47 -4.86 -28.36
C LEU A 58 -14.86 -4.28 -28.53
N PRO A 59 -15.86 -5.11 -28.79
CA PRO A 59 -17.26 -4.70 -28.73
C PRO A 59 -17.57 -3.98 -27.41
N PRO A 60 -18.45 -2.99 -27.38
CA PRO A 60 -18.79 -2.24 -26.17
C PRO A 60 -19.17 -3.14 -24.98
N GLN A 61 -19.84 -4.27 -25.24
CA GLN A 61 -20.20 -5.22 -24.20
C GLN A 61 -18.97 -5.93 -23.61
N GLU A 62 -18.04 -6.37 -24.42
CA GLU A 62 -16.82 -7.05 -23.95
C GLU A 62 -15.94 -6.09 -23.14
N PHE A 63 -15.95 -4.81 -23.50
CA PHE A 63 -15.25 -3.78 -22.73
C PHE A 63 -15.92 -3.54 -21.36
N LEU A 64 -17.25 -3.51 -21.32
CA LEU A 64 -18.00 -3.39 -20.07
C LEU A 64 -17.79 -4.61 -19.18
N ASP A 65 -17.82 -5.80 -19.75
CA ASP A 65 -17.54 -7.05 -19.04
C ASP A 65 -16.14 -7.04 -18.43
N LEU A 66 -15.14 -6.58 -19.18
CA LEU A 66 -13.77 -6.43 -18.69
C LEU A 66 -13.67 -5.43 -17.52
N GLN A 67 -14.38 -4.30 -17.59
CA GLN A 67 -14.41 -3.32 -16.51
C GLN A 67 -15.02 -3.90 -15.23
N VAL A 68 -16.20 -4.55 -15.34
CA VAL A 68 -16.87 -5.13 -14.17
C VAL A 68 -16.00 -6.21 -13.54
N LEU A 69 -15.45 -7.13 -14.34
CA LEU A 69 -14.55 -8.18 -13.85
C LEU A 69 -13.31 -7.60 -13.17
N TRP A 70 -12.72 -6.54 -13.72
CA TRP A 70 -11.57 -5.87 -13.10
C TRP A 70 -11.89 -5.39 -11.70
N TYR A 71 -13.02 -4.72 -11.51
CA TYR A 71 -13.41 -4.19 -10.19
C TYR A 71 -13.85 -5.29 -9.24
N LEU A 72 -14.54 -6.32 -9.72
CA LEU A 72 -14.90 -7.48 -8.90
C LEU A 72 -13.66 -8.17 -8.30
N TYR A 73 -12.60 -8.33 -9.09
CA TYR A 73 -11.37 -8.99 -8.62
C TYR A 73 -10.55 -8.16 -7.63
N GLN A 74 -10.92 -6.93 -7.34
CA GLN A 74 -10.30 -6.14 -6.28
C GLN A 74 -10.82 -6.53 -4.87
N PHE A 75 -11.96 -7.19 -4.80
CA PHE A 75 -12.50 -7.64 -3.52
C PHE A 75 -11.79 -8.89 -2.99
N SER A 76 -11.55 -8.93 -1.68
CA SER A 76 -11.16 -10.16 -1.01
C SER A 76 -12.33 -11.17 -1.05
N PRO A 77 -12.08 -12.42 -1.46
CA PRO A 77 -13.09 -13.47 -1.39
C PRO A 77 -13.71 -13.63 -0.02
N ASP A 78 -12.89 -13.68 1.00
CA ASP A 78 -13.31 -13.89 2.39
C ASP A 78 -14.23 -12.77 2.87
N TYR A 79 -13.98 -11.53 2.43
CA TYR A 79 -14.85 -10.40 2.70
C TYR A 79 -16.22 -10.56 2.03
N VAL A 80 -16.23 -10.84 0.73
CA VAL A 80 -17.49 -10.97 -0.05
C VAL A 80 -18.34 -12.12 0.47
N LEU A 81 -17.72 -13.23 0.89
CA LEU A 81 -18.41 -14.39 1.47
C LEU A 81 -18.85 -14.17 2.93
N GLY A 82 -18.38 -13.11 3.58
CA GLY A 82 -18.67 -12.84 4.99
C GLY A 82 -17.97 -13.81 5.94
N GLU A 83 -16.80 -14.35 5.57
CA GLU A 83 -16.05 -15.28 6.43
C GLU A 83 -15.50 -14.61 7.69
N TYR A 84 -15.12 -13.31 7.60
CA TYR A 84 -14.68 -12.54 8.76
C TYR A 84 -15.84 -12.02 9.61
N ASP A 85 -16.94 -11.63 8.96
CA ASP A 85 -18.16 -11.18 9.60
C ASP A 85 -19.35 -11.48 8.67
N ALA A 86 -20.26 -12.34 9.11
CA ALA A 86 -21.44 -12.73 8.35
C ALA A 86 -22.33 -11.53 7.94
N ASN A 87 -22.22 -10.39 8.63
CA ASN A 87 -22.96 -9.18 8.27
C ASN A 87 -22.38 -8.48 7.02
N HIS A 88 -21.14 -8.82 6.63
CA HIS A 88 -20.49 -8.26 5.44
C HIS A 88 -20.66 -9.13 4.19
N ARG A 89 -21.41 -10.24 4.30
CA ARG A 89 -21.70 -11.07 3.12
C ARG A 89 -22.53 -10.29 2.11
N ASP A 90 -21.99 -10.16 0.89
CA ASP A 90 -22.61 -9.42 -0.21
C ASP A 90 -23.11 -10.37 -1.30
N GLU A 91 -24.39 -10.73 -1.25
CA GLU A 91 -25.02 -11.61 -2.24
C GLU A 91 -25.00 -11.00 -3.64
N GLY A 92 -25.09 -9.68 -3.77
CA GLY A 92 -25.06 -9.02 -5.06
C GLY A 92 -23.69 -9.15 -5.75
N LEU A 93 -22.58 -8.99 -4.99
CA LEU A 93 -21.24 -9.24 -5.53
C LEU A 93 -21.05 -10.73 -5.89
N ILE A 94 -21.56 -11.65 -5.06
CA ILE A 94 -21.50 -13.09 -5.33
C ILE A 94 -22.25 -13.40 -6.63
N ASP A 95 -23.45 -12.87 -6.82
CA ASP A 95 -24.24 -13.06 -8.04
C ASP A 95 -23.48 -12.56 -9.27
N LEU A 96 -22.80 -11.43 -9.18
CA LEU A 96 -21.99 -10.89 -10.27
C LEU A 96 -20.77 -11.78 -10.59
N PHE A 97 -20.10 -12.33 -9.57
CA PHE A 97 -19.03 -13.31 -9.80
C PHE A 97 -19.55 -14.55 -10.53
N MET A 98 -20.75 -15.04 -10.17
CA MET A 98 -21.36 -16.21 -10.79
C MET A 98 -21.89 -15.94 -12.21
N GLN A 99 -22.24 -14.70 -12.52
CA GLN A 99 -22.81 -14.30 -13.82
C GLN A 99 -21.84 -14.47 -14.99
N ASN A 100 -20.54 -14.27 -14.79
CA ASN A 100 -19.45 -14.53 -15.72
C ASN A 100 -19.58 -13.86 -17.11
N GLY A 101 -20.07 -12.62 -17.14
CA GLY A 101 -20.18 -11.79 -18.35
C GLY A 101 -21.59 -11.28 -18.63
N ASN A 102 -21.74 -10.58 -19.76
CA ASN A 102 -22.96 -9.87 -20.16
C ASN A 102 -23.46 -8.89 -19.09
N TYR A 103 -22.50 -8.22 -18.43
CA TYR A 103 -22.79 -7.22 -17.41
C TYR A 103 -23.46 -5.99 -17.98
N THR A 104 -24.19 -5.30 -17.14
CA THR A 104 -24.83 -4.01 -17.44
C THR A 104 -24.08 -2.86 -16.81
N HIS A 105 -24.40 -1.61 -17.21
CA HIS A 105 -23.89 -0.44 -16.50
C HIS A 105 -24.38 -0.37 -15.05
N ALA A 106 -25.55 -0.94 -14.74
CA ALA A 106 -26.03 -1.03 -13.36
C ALA A 106 -25.12 -1.93 -12.51
N ASP A 107 -24.65 -3.05 -13.08
CA ASP A 107 -23.70 -3.95 -12.42
C ASP A 107 -22.35 -3.26 -12.17
N LEU A 108 -21.86 -2.50 -13.16
CA LEU A 108 -20.65 -1.69 -12.97
C LEU A 108 -20.80 -0.70 -11.82
N MET A 109 -21.91 0.03 -11.78
CA MET A 109 -22.17 0.99 -10.71
C MET A 109 -22.30 0.31 -9.35
N TYR A 110 -22.97 -0.83 -9.28
CA TYR A 110 -23.09 -1.62 -8.06
C TYR A 110 -21.71 -2.01 -7.50
N VAL A 111 -20.82 -2.53 -8.35
CA VAL A 111 -19.47 -2.92 -7.94
C VAL A 111 -18.66 -1.71 -7.46
N LEU A 112 -18.77 -0.57 -8.15
CA LEU A 112 -18.07 0.66 -7.75
C LEU A 112 -18.61 1.22 -6.43
N ASP A 113 -19.92 1.20 -6.23
CA ASP A 113 -20.54 1.65 -4.97
C ASP A 113 -20.13 0.73 -3.81
N ALA A 114 -20.12 -0.59 -4.02
CA ALA A 114 -19.65 -1.56 -3.03
C ALA A 114 -18.16 -1.36 -2.69
N GLN A 115 -17.30 -1.09 -3.69
CA GLN A 115 -15.90 -0.74 -3.43
C GLN A 115 -15.77 0.53 -2.58
N HIS A 116 -16.55 1.55 -2.91
CA HIS A 116 -16.51 2.83 -2.19
C HIS A 116 -16.96 2.64 -0.73
N GLU A 117 -18.01 1.87 -0.49
CA GLU A 117 -18.45 1.52 0.86
C GLU A 117 -17.37 0.75 1.62
N HIS A 118 -16.77 -0.26 0.97
CA HIS A 118 -15.69 -1.04 1.58
C HIS A 118 -14.47 -0.18 1.94
N MET A 119 -14.04 0.70 1.03
CA MET A 119 -12.94 1.63 1.30
C MET A 119 -13.26 2.58 2.47
N GLY A 120 -14.52 3.00 2.60
CA GLY A 120 -14.98 3.84 3.70
C GLY A 120 -14.83 3.19 5.09
N ASN A 121 -14.75 1.86 5.16
CA ASN A 121 -14.58 1.12 6.41
C ASN A 121 -13.11 0.96 6.85
N VAL A 122 -12.14 1.29 5.99
CA VAL A 122 -10.71 1.03 6.26
C VAL A 122 -10.20 1.85 7.45
N LEU A 123 -10.39 3.17 7.43
CA LEU A 123 -9.93 4.04 8.52
C LEU A 123 -10.64 3.75 9.84
N PRO A 124 -11.99 3.59 9.89
CA PRO A 124 -12.66 3.16 11.10
C PRO A 124 -12.13 1.86 11.69
N MET A 125 -11.85 0.86 10.86
CA MET A 125 -11.29 -0.43 11.29
C MET A 125 -9.90 -0.25 11.89
N TYR A 126 -9.01 0.51 11.26
CA TYR A 126 -7.69 0.83 11.83
C TYR A 126 -7.82 1.54 13.17
N SER A 127 -8.70 2.54 13.27
CA SER A 127 -8.95 3.25 14.53
C SER A 127 -9.41 2.30 15.64
N GLU A 128 -10.34 1.40 15.37
CA GLU A 128 -10.85 0.41 16.34
C GLU A 128 -9.74 -0.56 16.78
N LEU A 129 -9.01 -1.14 15.83
CA LEU A 129 -7.93 -2.08 16.11
C LEU A 129 -6.79 -1.44 16.91
N GLY A 130 -6.42 -0.19 16.58
CA GLY A 130 -5.43 0.57 17.34
C GLY A 130 -5.92 0.91 18.74
N ALA A 131 -7.16 1.41 18.88
CA ALA A 131 -7.74 1.76 20.18
C ALA A 131 -7.90 0.53 21.09
N SER A 132 -8.16 -0.65 20.53
CA SER A 132 -8.24 -1.92 21.30
C SER A 132 -6.88 -2.44 21.76
N GLY A 133 -5.78 -1.93 21.22
CA GLY A 133 -4.43 -2.41 21.47
C GLY A 133 -4.10 -3.73 20.76
N GLN A 134 -4.94 -4.19 19.84
CA GLN A 134 -4.69 -5.38 19.03
C GLN A 134 -3.61 -5.15 17.98
N VAL A 135 -3.52 -3.91 17.47
CA VAL A 135 -2.54 -3.47 16.49
C VAL A 135 -1.93 -2.15 16.97
N GLU A 136 -0.63 -2.01 16.86
CA GLU A 136 0.05 -0.71 16.98
C GLU A 136 0.16 -0.09 15.60
N LEU A 137 -0.42 1.10 15.44
CA LEU A 137 -0.38 1.85 14.20
C LEU A 137 0.80 2.81 14.20
N THR A 138 1.48 2.90 13.07
CA THR A 138 2.58 3.84 12.86
C THR A 138 2.16 4.93 11.88
N THR A 139 2.81 6.09 11.96
CA THR A 139 2.65 7.18 11.01
C THR A 139 3.85 7.30 10.09
N THR A 140 3.74 8.16 9.09
CA THR A 140 4.83 8.64 8.25
C THR A 140 4.77 10.17 8.18
N PRO A 141 5.86 10.87 7.85
CA PRO A 141 5.80 12.32 7.67
C PRO A 141 4.79 12.72 6.59
N TYR A 142 4.03 13.79 6.82
CA TYR A 142 3.06 14.31 5.87
C TYR A 142 3.73 14.63 4.53
N TYR A 143 3.13 14.24 3.41
CA TYR A 143 3.71 14.27 2.06
C TYR A 143 4.98 13.42 1.84
N HIS A 144 5.33 12.56 2.78
CA HIS A 144 6.41 11.57 2.61
C HIS A 144 7.77 12.15 2.18
N PRO A 145 8.27 13.26 2.79
CA PRO A 145 9.59 13.79 2.47
C PRO A 145 10.69 12.90 3.06
N ILE A 146 11.79 12.75 2.33
CA ILE A 146 13.03 12.17 2.87
C ILE A 146 13.68 13.22 3.79
N MET A 147 13.34 13.18 5.08
CA MET A 147 13.72 14.21 6.07
C MET A 147 15.22 14.46 6.16
N PRO A 148 16.11 13.45 6.13
CA PRO A 148 17.56 13.70 6.10
C PRO A 148 17.99 14.63 4.97
N LEU A 149 17.36 14.53 3.80
CA LEU A 149 17.67 15.43 2.68
C LEU A 149 17.23 16.87 2.94
N LEU A 150 16.18 17.09 3.73
CA LEU A 150 15.75 18.43 4.13
C LEU A 150 16.68 19.03 5.19
N MET A 151 17.18 18.21 6.11
CA MET A 151 18.00 18.65 7.24
C MET A 151 19.47 18.95 6.85
N MET A 152 20.03 18.22 5.87
CA MET A 152 21.44 18.36 5.54
C MET A 152 21.75 19.63 4.74
N PRO A 153 22.92 20.26 4.96
CA PRO A 153 23.35 21.44 4.20
C PRO A 153 23.89 21.11 2.80
N GLY A 154 23.79 19.87 2.37
CA GLY A 154 24.26 19.37 1.09
C GLY A 154 24.97 18.03 1.22
N TRP A 155 25.45 17.53 0.11
CA TRP A 155 26.14 16.24 0.04
C TRP A 155 27.25 16.26 -1.01
N GLN A 156 28.14 15.29 -0.95
CA GLN A 156 29.17 15.07 -1.96
C GLN A 156 28.81 13.86 -2.81
N MET A 157 28.83 14.06 -4.12
CA MET A 157 28.60 12.98 -5.10
C MET A 157 29.85 12.12 -5.25
N GLU A 158 29.71 10.90 -5.81
CA GLU A 158 30.84 9.98 -6.03
C GLU A 158 31.94 10.53 -6.94
N ASP A 159 31.57 11.41 -7.88
CA ASP A 159 32.51 12.11 -8.78
C ASP A 159 33.25 13.29 -8.11
N GLY A 160 33.01 13.51 -6.82
CA GLY A 160 33.63 14.56 -6.03
C GLY A 160 32.92 15.90 -6.11
N ILE A 161 31.85 16.03 -6.87
CA ILE A 161 31.04 17.27 -6.92
C ILE A 161 30.33 17.45 -5.58
N ARG A 162 30.50 18.62 -4.98
CA ARG A 162 29.79 19.00 -3.75
C ARG A 162 28.54 19.80 -4.09
N VAL A 163 27.38 19.25 -3.74
CA VAL A 163 26.10 19.94 -3.79
C VAL A 163 25.88 20.63 -2.44
N THR A 164 25.70 21.94 -2.45
CA THR A 164 25.35 22.72 -1.26
C THR A 164 23.91 23.21 -1.38
N LYS A 165 23.16 23.18 -0.29
CA LYS A 165 21.80 23.70 -0.23
C LYS A 165 21.54 24.30 1.15
N GLN A 166 20.49 25.11 1.25
CA GLN A 166 19.95 25.58 2.52
C GLN A 166 19.19 24.42 3.19
N PRO A 167 19.46 24.07 4.45
CA PRO A 167 18.59 23.18 5.22
C PRO A 167 17.19 23.78 5.43
N TRP A 168 16.19 22.89 5.55
CA TRP A 168 14.78 23.25 5.73
C TRP A 168 14.20 22.56 6.98
N PRO A 169 14.72 22.84 8.20
CA PRO A 169 14.26 22.18 9.42
C PRO A 169 12.81 22.53 9.76
N ASP A 170 12.34 23.74 9.44
CA ASP A 170 10.96 24.14 9.67
C ASP A 170 9.98 23.31 8.82
N ASP A 171 10.37 22.92 7.59
CA ASP A 171 9.56 22.06 6.75
C ASP A 171 9.48 20.65 7.35
N VAL A 172 10.58 20.12 7.89
CA VAL A 172 10.59 18.83 8.61
C VAL A 172 9.62 18.89 9.80
N GLN A 173 9.70 19.91 10.62
CA GLN A 173 8.81 20.10 11.77
C GLN A 173 7.34 20.19 11.32
N ASN A 174 7.06 20.93 10.25
CA ASN A 174 5.70 21.06 9.69
C ASN A 174 5.17 19.71 9.18
N HIS A 175 5.98 18.92 8.46
CA HIS A 175 5.57 17.59 8.00
C HIS A 175 5.30 16.63 9.16
N LEU A 176 6.12 16.66 10.19
CA LEU A 176 5.92 15.85 11.40
C LEU A 176 4.65 16.26 12.13
N THR A 177 4.49 17.53 12.45
CA THR A 177 3.34 18.04 13.20
C THR A 177 2.04 17.79 12.43
N THR A 178 2.01 18.15 11.14
CA THR A 178 0.80 17.95 10.32
C THR A 178 0.45 16.45 10.19
N GLY A 179 1.44 15.57 10.03
CA GLY A 179 1.22 14.13 9.98
C GLY A 179 0.65 13.58 11.28
N MET A 180 1.17 14.00 12.42
CA MET A 180 0.68 13.62 13.75
C MET A 180 -0.74 14.12 14.01
N ASP A 181 -1.03 15.36 13.64
CA ASP A 181 -2.35 15.97 13.85
C ASP A 181 -3.42 15.30 12.97
N LEU A 182 -3.10 15.02 11.69
CA LEU A 182 -3.99 14.27 10.81
C LEU A 182 -4.22 12.85 11.31
N PHE A 183 -3.16 12.18 11.77
CA PHE A 183 -3.30 10.83 12.33
C PHE A 183 -4.23 10.83 13.55
N GLU A 184 -4.07 11.79 14.46
CA GLU A 184 -4.93 11.92 15.64
C GLU A 184 -6.38 12.25 15.26
N GLU A 185 -6.60 13.09 14.25
CA GLU A 185 -7.93 13.42 13.72
C GLU A 185 -8.64 12.18 13.19
N GLU A 186 -7.94 11.35 12.41
CA GLU A 186 -8.54 10.17 11.74
C GLU A 186 -8.64 8.94 12.67
N MET A 187 -7.67 8.74 13.54
CA MET A 187 -7.57 7.53 14.38
C MET A 187 -8.08 7.73 15.80
N GLY A 188 -8.16 8.98 16.28
CA GLY A 188 -8.59 9.32 17.65
C GLY A 188 -7.52 9.21 18.73
N PHE A 189 -6.26 8.90 18.35
CA PHE A 189 -5.10 8.84 19.24
C PHE A 189 -3.81 9.17 18.47
N ARG A 190 -2.75 9.53 19.19
CA ARG A 190 -1.43 9.77 18.58
C ARG A 190 -0.61 8.48 18.50
N PRO A 191 0.10 8.23 17.38
CA PRO A 191 1.01 7.10 17.26
C PRO A 191 2.29 7.37 18.05
N VAL A 192 2.94 6.32 18.51
CA VAL A 192 4.26 6.38 19.14
C VAL A 192 5.38 5.86 18.23
N GLY A 193 5.02 5.21 17.14
CA GLY A 193 5.92 4.69 16.13
C GLY A 193 5.83 5.45 14.81
N MET A 194 6.95 5.54 14.10
CA MET A 194 7.01 6.16 12.79
C MET A 194 7.78 5.29 11.79
N TRP A 195 7.24 5.21 10.57
CA TRP A 195 7.96 4.74 9.41
C TRP A 195 8.54 5.95 8.66
N PRO A 196 9.85 6.23 8.80
CA PRO A 196 10.47 7.31 8.04
C PRO A 196 10.36 7.08 6.54
N SER A 197 10.18 8.15 5.77
CA SER A 197 10.10 8.06 4.32
C SER A 197 11.33 7.38 3.75
N GLU A 198 11.14 6.30 2.97
CA GLU A 198 12.22 5.46 2.42
C GLU A 198 13.16 4.89 3.50
N GLU A 199 12.68 4.71 4.73
CA GLU A 199 13.46 4.25 5.89
C GLU A 199 14.72 5.10 6.17
N ALA A 200 14.78 6.29 5.56
CA ALA A 200 15.93 7.18 5.65
C ALA A 200 15.96 7.90 7.00
N VAL A 201 17.05 7.70 7.73
CA VAL A 201 17.29 8.32 9.04
C VAL A 201 18.62 9.05 9.09
N SER A 202 18.72 10.04 9.98
CA SER A 202 19.97 10.72 10.31
C SER A 202 19.93 11.23 11.74
N PRO A 203 21.07 11.49 12.40
CA PRO A 203 21.09 12.05 13.74
C PRO A 203 20.33 13.36 13.87
N ALA A 204 20.33 14.21 12.83
CA ALA A 204 19.67 15.50 12.83
C ALA A 204 18.14 15.43 12.98
N MET A 205 17.51 14.29 12.61
CA MET A 205 16.06 14.15 12.70
C MET A 205 15.58 13.57 14.05
N VAL A 206 16.47 13.04 14.88
CA VAL A 206 16.08 12.39 16.14
C VAL A 206 15.32 13.36 17.03
N GLN A 207 15.86 14.57 17.26
CA GLN A 207 15.20 15.56 18.10
C GLN A 207 13.83 16.04 17.55
N PRO A 208 13.70 16.47 16.29
CA PRO A 208 12.38 16.83 15.74
C PRO A 208 11.33 15.73 15.85
N VAL A 209 11.74 14.47 15.68
CA VAL A 209 10.86 13.31 15.77
C VAL A 209 10.40 13.06 17.21
N THR A 210 11.33 13.16 18.18
CA THR A 210 11.01 13.05 19.60
C THR A 210 10.13 14.19 20.10
N ASP A 211 10.34 15.39 19.59
CA ASP A 211 9.56 16.58 19.97
C ASP A 211 8.07 16.46 19.63
N VAL A 212 7.70 15.65 18.63
CA VAL A 212 6.30 15.38 18.28
C VAL A 212 5.73 14.15 19.00
N GLY A 213 6.53 13.48 19.86
CA GLY A 213 6.08 12.35 20.69
C GLY A 213 6.29 10.97 20.07
N ILE A 214 7.08 10.85 19.02
CA ILE A 214 7.48 9.54 18.47
C ILE A 214 8.59 8.94 19.34
N GLU A 215 8.41 7.70 19.75
CA GLU A 215 9.30 6.98 20.66
C GLU A 215 10.19 5.98 19.92
N TRP A 216 9.76 5.51 18.73
CA TRP A 216 10.54 4.58 17.92
C TRP A 216 10.33 4.77 16.42
N MET A 217 11.34 4.37 15.65
CA MET A 217 11.36 4.38 14.20
C MET A 217 11.95 3.07 13.67
N VAL A 218 11.62 2.73 12.44
CA VAL A 218 12.30 1.67 11.70
C VAL A 218 13.32 2.27 10.74
N THR A 219 14.32 1.48 10.37
CA THR A 219 15.29 1.84 9.32
C THR A 219 15.81 0.58 8.64
N ASP A 220 16.42 0.76 7.49
CA ASP A 220 17.03 -0.30 6.69
C ASP A 220 18.30 -0.87 7.33
N GLU A 221 18.57 -2.17 7.08
CA GLU A 221 19.74 -2.86 7.62
C GLU A 221 21.07 -2.28 7.12
N GLU A 222 21.09 -1.73 5.90
CA GLU A 222 22.30 -1.09 5.36
C GLU A 222 22.63 0.23 6.08
N ILE A 223 21.60 0.94 6.56
CA ILE A 223 21.79 2.12 7.39
C ILE A 223 22.33 1.72 8.77
N LEU A 224 21.78 0.66 9.36
CA LEU A 224 22.30 0.12 10.62
C LEU A 224 23.76 -0.32 10.47
N MET A 225 24.13 -0.99 9.38
CA MET A 225 25.52 -1.38 9.06
C MET A 225 26.49 -0.18 9.00
N LYS A 226 26.01 0.97 8.52
CA LYS A 226 26.77 2.22 8.43
C LYS A 226 26.76 3.02 9.75
N SER A 227 25.92 2.62 10.71
CA SER A 227 25.85 3.23 12.03
C SER A 227 26.97 2.75 12.95
N THR A 228 27.31 3.54 13.95
CA THR A 228 28.33 3.19 14.95
C THR A 228 27.70 3.06 16.33
N ASP A 229 28.24 2.12 17.13
CA ASP A 229 27.93 2.01 18.55
C ASP A 229 28.55 3.16 19.36
N MET A 230 28.26 3.21 20.65
CA MET A 230 28.80 4.21 21.60
C MET A 230 30.34 4.21 21.68
N ASN A 231 31.01 3.15 21.21
CA ASN A 231 32.46 3.02 21.17
C ASN A 231 33.05 3.43 19.80
N GLY A 232 32.20 3.77 18.84
CA GLY A 232 32.60 4.14 17.50
C GLY A 232 32.84 2.95 16.57
N ASN A 233 32.41 1.73 16.93
CA ASN A 233 32.51 0.54 16.07
C ASN A 233 31.27 0.45 15.20
N ASN A 234 31.42 0.04 13.93
CA ASN A 234 30.29 -0.25 13.06
C ASN A 234 29.48 -1.41 13.63
N VAL A 235 28.15 -1.33 13.44
CA VAL A 235 27.24 -2.41 13.85
C VAL A 235 27.43 -3.62 12.93
N ASP A 236 27.64 -4.79 13.52
CA ASP A 236 27.78 -6.06 12.81
C ASP A 236 26.41 -6.64 12.48
N ILE A 237 25.93 -6.41 11.26
CA ILE A 237 24.64 -6.95 10.78
C ILE A 237 24.68 -8.43 10.38
N THR A 238 25.86 -9.05 10.32
CA THR A 238 25.97 -10.51 10.10
C THR A 238 25.48 -11.30 11.31
N ASN A 239 25.44 -10.66 12.48
CA ASN A 239 24.81 -11.20 13.67
C ASN A 239 23.31 -10.89 13.67
N ALA A 240 22.48 -11.89 13.39
CA ALA A 240 21.02 -11.75 13.33
C ALA A 240 20.39 -11.15 14.61
N ALA A 241 21.04 -11.29 15.77
CA ALA A 241 20.58 -10.67 17.01
C ALA A 241 20.62 -9.14 16.92
N ASN A 242 21.57 -8.56 16.22
CA ASN A 242 21.67 -7.11 16.05
C ASN A 242 20.54 -6.55 15.19
N LEU A 243 20.05 -7.30 14.21
CA LEU A 243 18.89 -6.93 13.39
C LEU A 243 17.57 -7.00 14.17
N ALA A 244 17.48 -7.91 15.15
CA ALA A 244 16.27 -8.13 15.93
C ALA A 244 16.25 -7.36 17.27
N THR A 245 17.29 -6.59 17.57
CA THR A 245 17.41 -5.82 18.82
C THR A 245 17.08 -4.36 18.58
N PRO A 246 16.17 -3.73 19.34
CA PRO A 246 15.98 -2.29 19.31
C PRO A 246 17.26 -1.54 19.70
N TRP A 247 17.61 -0.51 18.98
CA TRP A 247 18.76 0.35 19.23
C TRP A 247 18.31 1.71 19.75
N ILE A 248 19.06 2.27 20.68
CA ILE A 248 18.85 3.66 21.11
C ILE A 248 19.59 4.57 20.13
N ALA A 249 18.82 5.38 19.39
CA ALA A 249 19.39 6.41 18.53
C ALA A 249 19.76 7.63 19.35
N THR A 250 20.89 8.26 19.02
CA THR A 250 21.31 9.54 19.62
C THR A 250 21.26 10.65 18.56
N GLY A 251 20.77 11.82 18.95
CA GLY A 251 20.80 13.03 18.13
C GLY A 251 22.22 13.60 17.96
N GLU A 252 22.33 14.70 17.19
CA GLU A 252 23.61 15.39 16.96
C GLU A 252 24.28 15.90 18.24
N ASP A 253 23.47 16.22 19.25
CA ASP A 253 23.95 16.75 20.55
C ASP A 253 24.22 15.63 21.58
N GLY A 254 24.10 14.38 21.21
CA GLY A 254 24.38 13.21 22.06
C GLY A 254 23.32 12.91 23.11
N GLY A 255 22.12 13.49 22.97
CA GLY A 255 20.95 13.30 23.81
C GLY A 255 19.96 12.28 23.21
#